data_5c142fceadfb8c79cbf9b7c42d9adb2e
#
_entry.id   5c142fceadfb8c79cbf9b7c42d9adb2e
#
_cell.length_a   1.000
_cell.length_b   1.000
_cell.length_c   1.000
_cell.angle_alpha   90.00
_cell.angle_beta   90.00
_cell.angle_gamma   90.00
#
_symmetry.space_group_name_H-M   'P 1'
#
loop_
_entity.id
_entity.type
_entity.pdbx_description
1 polymer ?
#
loop_
_entity_poly.entity_id
_entity_poly.type
_entity_poly.pdbx_seq_one_letter_code
_entity_poly.pdbx_strand_id
1 'polypeptide(L)'
;MCNCRDTLIPMIGVITDIVEETADVKTFRVEALNGGKLFEHLPGQCAIISVPGKGEAIFSITSSPTNEKYMEFSIKRCGCVTDFLHFEVEVGQQIAVRGPYGNHFPVEDKLKGKDLLFIAGGIGLAPLRSVLNYVLDKRADYGSIDLVYGARSKEDFVRYEELTEVWPKQPDTRVHLTIDKPQEGWTGNVGFVPAFLKDLEFTPDKTVLLCGPPIMIKLCLAALIEMGFTKEQVYTTLELRMKCGVGKCGRCNIGKKYVCKDGPVFTCDQLDEMPDEY
;
A
#
# COMPACT_ATOMS: atom_id res chain seq x y z
N MET A 1 24.25 17.29 -13.10
CA MET A 1 24.81 16.00 -12.67
C MET A 1 23.68 15.22 -12.03
N CYS A 2 23.28 14.08 -12.62
CA CYS A 2 22.24 13.23 -12.03
C CYS A 2 22.82 12.64 -10.74
N ASN A 3 22.32 13.05 -9.60
CA ASN A 3 22.74 12.56 -8.30
C ASN A 3 22.07 11.19 -8.09
N CYS A 4 22.43 10.18 -8.91
CA CYS A 4 21.93 8.83 -8.79
C CYS A 4 22.51 8.22 -7.51
N ARG A 5 21.77 8.37 -6.41
CA ARG A 5 22.07 7.69 -5.15
C ARG A 5 22.06 6.17 -5.39
N ASP A 6 23.05 5.47 -4.87
CA ASP A 6 23.03 4.01 -4.84
C ASP A 6 21.96 3.54 -3.82
N THR A 7 20.89 2.97 -4.35
CA THR A 7 19.76 2.48 -3.54
C THR A 7 20.12 1.30 -2.64
N LEU A 8 21.29 0.69 -2.81
CA LEU A 8 21.80 -0.38 -1.94
C LEU A 8 22.46 0.17 -0.66
N ILE A 9 22.86 1.45 -0.66
CA ILE A 9 23.44 2.08 0.53
C ILE A 9 22.31 2.53 1.45
N PRO A 10 22.18 1.97 2.68
CA PRO A 10 21.15 2.38 3.61
C PRO A 10 21.37 3.81 4.11
N MET A 11 20.29 4.53 4.32
CA MET A 11 20.27 5.77 5.09
C MET A 11 19.85 5.48 6.52
N ILE A 12 20.47 6.18 7.45
CA ILE A 12 20.04 6.14 8.85
C ILE A 12 18.92 7.15 9.03
N GLY A 13 17.78 6.66 9.52
CA GLY A 13 16.66 7.47 9.94
C GLY A 13 16.40 7.34 11.43
N VAL A 14 15.70 8.31 11.98
CA VAL A 14 15.18 8.31 13.35
C VAL A 14 13.69 8.04 13.31
N ILE A 15 13.20 7.16 14.15
CA ILE A 15 11.78 6.96 14.38
C ILE A 15 11.28 8.14 15.22
N THR A 16 10.45 8.98 14.64
CA THR A 16 9.92 10.19 15.30
C THR A 16 8.51 10.01 15.85
N ASP A 17 7.80 8.97 15.40
CA ASP A 17 6.45 8.65 15.87
C ASP A 17 6.13 7.17 15.65
N ILE A 18 5.33 6.58 16.54
CA ILE A 18 4.81 5.22 16.44
C ILE A 18 3.32 5.25 16.78
N VAL A 19 2.48 4.95 15.78
CA VAL A 19 1.03 4.87 15.95
C VAL A 19 0.61 3.41 16.03
N GLU A 20 -0.07 3.03 17.10
CA GLU A 20 -0.72 1.72 17.22
C GLU A 20 -2.04 1.76 16.44
N GLU A 21 -2.06 1.12 15.28
CA GLU A 21 -3.22 1.14 14.40
C GLU A 21 -4.24 0.05 14.78
N THR A 22 -3.74 -1.17 14.99
CA THR A 22 -4.51 -2.36 15.36
C THR A 22 -3.67 -3.23 16.30
N ALA A 23 -4.21 -4.33 16.77
CA ALA A 23 -3.48 -5.29 17.61
C ALA A 23 -2.22 -5.89 16.94
N ASP A 24 -2.16 -5.87 15.60
CA ASP A 24 -1.07 -6.47 14.83
C ASP A 24 -0.46 -5.53 13.77
N VAL A 25 -0.85 -4.24 13.74
CA VAL A 25 -0.29 -3.23 12.83
C VAL A 25 0.13 -1.99 13.60
N LYS A 26 1.36 -1.54 13.38
CA LYS A 26 1.86 -0.23 13.81
C LYS A 26 2.35 0.57 12.61
N THR A 27 2.14 1.88 12.66
CA THR A 27 2.73 2.82 11.68
C THR A 27 3.91 3.54 12.32
N PHE A 28 5.05 3.43 11.67
CA PHE A 28 6.31 4.06 12.07
C PHE A 28 6.57 5.26 11.17
N ARG A 29 6.78 6.42 11.78
CA ARG A 29 7.26 7.61 11.11
C ARG A 29 8.76 7.71 11.24
N VAL A 30 9.44 7.91 10.10
CA VAL A 30 10.91 7.93 10.04
C VAL A 30 11.36 9.21 9.33
N GLU A 31 12.28 9.92 9.95
CA GLU A 31 12.93 11.11 9.41
C GLU A 31 14.43 10.90 9.22
N ALA A 32 15.03 11.63 8.30
CA ALA A 32 16.49 11.67 8.18
C ALA A 32 17.12 12.34 9.41
N LEU A 33 18.38 12.03 9.72
CA LEU A 33 19.07 12.58 10.91
C LEU A 33 19.13 14.13 10.92
N ASN A 34 19.12 14.73 9.76
CA ASN A 34 19.13 16.19 9.57
C ASN A 34 17.72 16.77 9.29
N GLY A 35 16.68 15.98 9.53
CA GLY A 35 15.29 16.30 9.24
C GLY A 35 14.89 16.01 7.80
N GLY A 36 13.57 15.94 7.57
CA GLY A 36 12.99 15.64 6.26
C GLY A 36 12.90 14.14 5.93
N LYS A 37 12.36 13.84 4.75
CA LYS A 37 12.26 12.46 4.27
C LYS A 37 13.64 11.87 3.94
N LEU A 38 13.77 10.54 4.00
CA LEU A 38 15.04 9.86 3.75
C LEU A 38 15.49 9.95 2.29
N PHE A 39 14.55 9.80 1.36
CA PHE A 39 14.81 9.84 -0.09
C PHE A 39 13.51 10.07 -0.86
N GLU A 40 13.66 10.48 -2.11
CA GLU A 40 12.55 10.58 -3.05
C GLU A 40 12.00 9.20 -3.39
N HIS A 41 10.67 9.11 -3.52
CA HIS A 41 9.99 7.89 -3.95
C HIS A 41 8.74 8.24 -4.77
N LEU A 42 8.16 7.23 -5.40
CA LEU A 42 6.89 7.31 -6.13
C LEU A 42 5.83 6.42 -5.47
N PRO A 43 4.53 6.72 -5.63
CA PRO A 43 3.46 5.98 -4.96
C PRO A 43 3.45 4.49 -5.34
N GLY A 44 3.44 3.61 -4.36
CA GLY A 44 3.47 2.16 -4.55
C GLY A 44 4.87 1.54 -4.46
N GLN A 45 5.92 2.36 -4.39
CA GLN A 45 7.26 1.86 -4.13
C GLN A 45 7.43 1.39 -2.68
N CYS A 46 8.45 0.57 -2.47
CA CYS A 46 8.79 -0.01 -1.18
C CYS A 46 10.23 0.28 -0.78
N ALA A 47 10.53 0.08 0.49
CA ALA A 47 11.86 0.21 1.05
C ALA A 47 12.18 -0.98 1.96
N ILE A 48 13.46 -1.28 2.13
CA ILE A 48 13.91 -2.29 3.06
C ILE A 48 14.37 -1.59 4.35
N ILE A 49 13.76 -1.99 5.45
CA ILE A 49 14.15 -1.59 6.80
C ILE A 49 15.07 -2.67 7.36
N SER A 50 16.24 -2.26 7.83
CA SER A 50 17.23 -3.13 8.44
C SER A 50 17.36 -2.83 9.94
N VAL A 51 17.28 -3.88 10.74
CA VAL A 51 17.43 -3.83 12.19
C VAL A 51 18.69 -4.62 12.59
N PRO A 52 19.69 -3.96 13.19
CA PRO A 52 20.93 -4.64 13.59
C PRO A 52 20.67 -5.87 14.45
N GLY A 53 21.28 -7.00 14.10
CA GLY A 53 21.14 -8.27 14.82
C GLY A 53 19.81 -9.02 14.64
N LYS A 54 18.82 -8.43 13.96
CA LYS A 54 17.49 -9.05 13.71
C LYS A 54 17.24 -9.35 12.23
N GLY A 55 17.89 -8.61 11.34
CA GLY A 55 17.76 -8.77 9.90
C GLY A 55 17.08 -7.61 9.20
N GLU A 56 16.54 -7.87 8.03
CA GLU A 56 15.88 -6.87 7.19
C GLU A 56 14.61 -7.40 6.56
N ALA A 57 13.63 -6.52 6.34
CA ALA A 57 12.41 -6.82 5.63
C ALA A 57 11.97 -5.63 4.75
N ILE A 58 11.20 -5.94 3.71
CA ILE A 58 10.67 -4.94 2.79
C ILE A 58 9.27 -4.52 3.22
N PHE A 59 9.01 -3.22 3.09
CA PHE A 59 7.71 -2.63 3.43
C PHE A 59 7.32 -1.59 2.37
N SER A 60 6.04 -1.48 2.11
CA SER A 60 5.48 -0.39 1.30
C SER A 60 5.71 0.95 2.01
N ILE A 61 6.10 1.97 1.25
CA ILE A 61 6.14 3.34 1.73
C ILE A 61 4.70 3.85 1.72
N THR A 62 4.15 4.18 2.90
CA THR A 62 2.73 4.51 3.07
C THR A 62 2.44 6.00 3.06
N SER A 63 3.44 6.84 3.29
CA SER A 63 3.32 8.29 3.14
C SER A 63 3.23 8.70 1.67
N SER A 64 2.57 9.84 1.41
CA SER A 64 2.60 10.46 0.09
C SER A 64 4.02 10.90 -0.27
N PRO A 65 4.47 10.74 -1.54
CA PRO A 65 5.75 11.31 -1.99
C PRO A 65 5.83 12.84 -1.89
N THR A 66 4.69 13.52 -1.84
CA THR A 66 4.60 14.97 -1.64
C THR A 66 4.98 15.41 -0.22
N ASN A 67 5.01 14.46 0.73
CA ASN A 67 5.44 14.75 2.09
C ASN A 67 6.97 14.86 2.16
N GLU A 68 7.45 16.10 2.37
CA GLU A 68 8.88 16.39 2.47
C GLU A 68 9.46 16.21 3.89
N LYS A 69 8.60 15.97 4.89
CA LYS A 69 9.02 15.98 6.30
C LYS A 69 9.46 14.62 6.81
N TYR A 70 8.80 13.54 6.38
CA TYR A 70 9.04 12.19 6.89
C TYR A 70 8.58 11.13 5.88
N MET A 71 8.96 9.90 6.16
CA MET A 71 8.38 8.71 5.54
C MET A 71 7.62 7.89 6.58
N GLU A 72 6.52 7.25 6.17
CA GLU A 72 5.75 6.34 7.02
C GLU A 72 5.74 4.93 6.47
N PHE A 73 5.71 3.97 7.39
CA PHE A 73 5.62 2.53 7.11
C PHE A 73 4.58 1.91 8.03
N SER A 74 3.46 1.45 7.50
CA SER A 74 2.48 0.66 8.26
C SER A 74 2.88 -0.81 8.18
N ILE A 75 3.25 -1.37 9.32
CA ILE A 75 3.91 -2.68 9.41
C ILE A 75 3.04 -3.65 10.20
N LYS A 76 2.60 -4.71 9.51
CA LYS A 76 1.94 -5.83 10.16
C LYS A 76 2.95 -6.77 10.78
N ARG A 77 2.68 -7.20 12.01
CA ARG A 77 3.50 -8.19 12.73
C ARG A 77 3.35 -9.57 12.10
N CYS A 78 4.46 -10.14 11.63
CA CYS A 78 4.45 -11.45 10.99
C CYS A 78 5.80 -12.21 11.07
N GLY A 79 6.71 -11.82 11.94
CA GLY A 79 7.99 -12.52 12.11
C GLY A 79 9.07 -11.69 12.82
N CYS A 80 10.26 -12.23 12.95
CA CYS A 80 11.35 -11.74 13.82
C CYS A 80 11.64 -10.23 13.67
N VAL A 81 11.76 -9.72 12.44
CA VAL A 81 12.02 -8.27 12.22
C VAL A 81 10.84 -7.44 12.66
N THR A 82 9.63 -7.85 12.30
CA THR A 82 8.42 -7.12 12.65
C THR A 82 8.06 -7.25 14.13
N ASP A 83 8.36 -8.39 14.78
CA ASP A 83 8.21 -8.55 16.23
C ASP A 83 9.13 -7.56 16.97
N PHE A 84 10.40 -7.46 16.53
CA PHE A 84 11.33 -6.49 17.11
C PHE A 84 10.84 -5.04 16.93
N LEU A 85 10.37 -4.68 15.71
CA LEU A 85 9.82 -3.36 15.47
C LEU A 85 8.59 -3.05 16.36
N HIS A 86 7.76 -4.05 16.63
CA HIS A 86 6.56 -3.87 17.44
C HIS A 86 6.80 -3.79 18.95
N PHE A 87 7.79 -4.51 19.48
CA PHE A 87 7.96 -4.68 20.93
C PHE A 87 9.20 -4.01 21.52
N GLU A 88 10.23 -3.82 20.70
CA GLU A 88 11.54 -3.41 21.20
C GLU A 88 11.95 -2.01 20.70
N VAL A 89 11.25 -1.49 19.68
CA VAL A 89 11.59 -0.20 19.08
C VAL A 89 10.78 0.91 19.71
N GLU A 90 11.47 2.00 20.04
CA GLU A 90 10.92 3.20 20.67
C GLU A 90 11.15 4.45 19.80
N VAL A 91 10.38 5.50 20.05
CA VAL A 91 10.61 6.82 19.46
C VAL A 91 11.98 7.34 19.85
N GLY A 92 12.71 7.91 18.89
CA GLY A 92 14.10 8.36 19.05
C GLY A 92 15.15 7.33 18.61
N GLN A 93 14.79 6.07 18.41
CA GLN A 93 15.73 5.06 17.94
C GLN A 93 16.04 5.22 16.44
N GLN A 94 17.26 4.82 16.10
CA GLN A 94 17.73 4.84 14.72
C GLN A 94 17.51 3.49 14.05
N ILE A 95 17.09 3.54 12.81
CA ILE A 95 16.96 2.38 11.92
C ILE A 95 17.63 2.68 10.58
N ALA A 96 18.07 1.64 9.90
CA ALA A 96 18.64 1.78 8.55
C ALA A 96 17.56 1.47 7.50
N VAL A 97 17.39 2.37 6.54
CA VAL A 97 16.38 2.25 5.47
C VAL A 97 17.07 2.42 4.11
N ARG A 98 16.84 1.49 3.21
CA ARG A 98 17.36 1.54 1.85
C ARG A 98 16.24 1.39 0.82
N GLY A 99 16.35 2.08 -0.29
CA GLY A 99 15.35 2.17 -1.34
C GLY A 99 15.46 3.50 -2.11
N PRO A 100 14.43 3.89 -2.88
CA PRO A 100 13.18 3.14 -3.11
C PRO A 100 13.41 1.95 -4.04
N TYR A 101 12.52 0.95 -3.98
CA TYR A 101 12.54 -0.23 -4.81
C TYR A 101 11.22 -0.45 -5.53
N GLY A 102 11.32 -1.09 -6.69
CA GLY A 102 10.19 -1.42 -7.53
C GLY A 102 9.71 -0.29 -8.42
N ASN A 103 8.78 -0.65 -9.31
CA ASN A 103 8.01 0.31 -10.08
C ASN A 103 6.97 1.01 -9.18
N HIS A 104 6.07 1.78 -9.77
CA HIS A 104 5.08 2.60 -9.06
C HIS A 104 3.73 2.59 -9.78
N PHE A 105 2.67 3.03 -9.11
CA PHE A 105 1.42 3.36 -9.77
C PHE A 105 1.60 4.54 -10.72
N PRO A 106 1.06 4.48 -11.95
CA PRO A 106 1.30 5.50 -12.98
C PRO A 106 0.45 6.76 -12.78
N VAL A 107 0.64 7.42 -11.62
CA VAL A 107 -0.19 8.55 -11.16
C VAL A 107 -0.11 9.76 -12.06
N GLU A 108 1.06 10.05 -12.63
CA GLU A 108 1.25 11.24 -13.50
C GLU A 108 0.90 10.99 -14.97
N ASP A 109 0.60 9.76 -15.33
CA ASP A 109 0.34 9.34 -16.71
C ASP A 109 -1.05 8.72 -16.82
N LYS A 110 -1.18 7.41 -16.57
CA LYS A 110 -2.41 6.65 -16.86
C LYS A 110 -3.56 6.93 -15.89
N LEU A 111 -3.27 7.34 -14.65
CA LEU A 111 -4.29 7.64 -13.65
C LEU A 111 -4.76 9.10 -13.67
N LYS A 112 -3.99 10.00 -14.29
CA LYS A 112 -4.35 11.43 -14.37
C LYS A 112 -5.62 11.63 -15.17
N GLY A 113 -6.54 12.45 -14.63
CA GLY A 113 -7.85 12.73 -15.21
C GLY A 113 -8.89 11.61 -15.10
N LYS A 114 -8.55 10.49 -14.44
CA LYS A 114 -9.45 9.34 -14.28
C LYS A 114 -10.23 9.38 -12.98
N ASP A 115 -11.42 8.79 -13.02
CA ASP A 115 -12.14 8.35 -11.84
C ASP A 115 -11.47 7.12 -11.26
N LEU A 116 -11.21 7.11 -9.95
CA LEU A 116 -10.43 6.08 -9.29
C LEU A 116 -11.26 5.28 -8.30
N LEU A 117 -11.11 3.96 -8.34
CA LEU A 117 -11.68 3.04 -7.37
C LEU A 117 -10.56 2.30 -6.65
N PHE A 118 -10.35 2.65 -5.39
CA PHE A 118 -9.42 1.95 -4.51
C PHE A 118 -10.15 0.81 -3.80
N ILE A 119 -9.57 -0.38 -3.80
CA ILE A 119 -10.11 -1.55 -3.12
C ILE A 119 -9.02 -2.13 -2.23
N ALA A 120 -9.23 -2.09 -0.93
CA ALA A 120 -8.25 -2.52 0.06
C ALA A 120 -8.81 -3.61 0.99
N GLY A 121 -7.92 -4.50 1.46
CA GLY A 121 -8.22 -5.45 2.52
C GLY A 121 -7.09 -5.54 3.54
N GLY A 122 -7.39 -5.30 4.82
CA GLY A 122 -6.39 -5.32 5.89
C GLY A 122 -5.19 -4.43 5.60
N ILE A 123 -3.97 -4.96 5.72
CA ILE A 123 -2.72 -4.20 5.47
C ILE A 123 -2.53 -3.81 3.99
N GLY A 124 -3.32 -4.33 3.06
CA GLY A 124 -3.33 -3.89 1.66
C GLY A 124 -3.66 -2.41 1.47
N LEU A 125 -4.18 -1.73 2.50
CA LEU A 125 -4.31 -0.28 2.50
C LEU A 125 -2.93 0.42 2.43
N ALA A 126 -1.88 -0.17 2.97
CA ALA A 126 -0.55 0.46 3.08
C ALA A 126 0.01 0.99 1.75
N PRO A 127 0.17 0.19 0.67
CA PRO A 127 0.63 0.71 -0.62
C PRO A 127 -0.38 1.67 -1.26
N LEU A 128 -1.67 1.44 -1.08
CA LEU A 128 -2.73 2.27 -1.66
C LEU A 128 -2.83 3.65 -0.98
N ARG A 129 -2.52 3.73 0.33
CA ARG A 129 -2.53 5.00 1.07
C ARG A 129 -1.56 6.02 0.48
N SER A 130 -0.37 5.59 0.07
CA SER A 130 0.60 6.46 -0.59
C SER A 130 0.04 7.08 -1.86
N VAL A 131 -0.67 6.28 -2.67
CA VAL A 131 -1.34 6.73 -3.90
C VAL A 131 -2.51 7.65 -3.58
N LEU A 132 -3.39 7.23 -2.67
CA LEU A 132 -4.58 7.99 -2.31
C LEU A 132 -4.22 9.39 -1.80
N ASN A 133 -3.27 9.48 -0.87
CA ASN A 133 -2.82 10.78 -0.36
C ASN A 133 -2.14 11.62 -1.45
N TYR A 134 -1.34 11.01 -2.34
CA TYR A 134 -0.78 11.73 -3.50
C TYR A 134 -1.87 12.30 -4.40
N VAL A 135 -2.91 11.53 -4.70
CA VAL A 135 -4.05 11.96 -5.51
C VAL A 135 -4.84 13.08 -4.80
N LEU A 136 -5.01 12.98 -3.49
CA LEU A 136 -5.67 14.02 -2.69
C LEU A 136 -4.85 15.32 -2.63
N ASP A 137 -3.51 15.22 -2.52
CA ASP A 137 -2.61 16.39 -2.56
C ASP A 137 -2.64 17.11 -3.92
N LYS A 138 -2.96 16.39 -4.99
CA LYS A 138 -3.12 16.90 -6.36
C LYS A 138 -4.57 16.79 -6.86
N ARG A 139 -5.52 17.04 -6.00
CA ARG A 139 -6.95 16.72 -6.20
C ARG A 139 -7.53 17.17 -7.53
N ALA A 140 -7.13 18.33 -8.02
CA ALA A 140 -7.62 18.90 -9.29
C ALA A 140 -7.20 18.11 -10.54
N ASP A 141 -6.19 17.25 -10.41
CA ASP A 141 -5.67 16.44 -11.52
C ASP A 141 -6.42 15.11 -11.72
N TYR A 142 -7.39 14.78 -10.86
CA TYR A 142 -8.09 13.49 -10.88
C TYR A 142 -9.61 13.66 -10.81
N GLY A 143 -10.33 12.66 -11.29
CA GLY A 143 -11.77 12.56 -11.20
C GLY A 143 -12.27 12.14 -9.80
N SER A 144 -13.45 11.52 -9.72
CA SER A 144 -14.00 11.02 -8.46
C SER A 144 -13.13 9.92 -7.83
N ILE A 145 -13.17 9.84 -6.51
CA ILE A 145 -12.43 8.84 -5.73
C ILE A 145 -13.42 8.02 -4.91
N ASP A 146 -13.38 6.71 -5.08
CA ASP A 146 -14.06 5.76 -4.20
C ASP A 146 -13.01 4.86 -3.53
N LEU A 147 -13.10 4.69 -2.23
CA LEU A 147 -12.33 3.71 -1.47
C LEU A 147 -13.27 2.68 -0.87
N VAL A 148 -13.14 1.43 -1.26
CA VAL A 148 -13.78 0.29 -0.61
C VAL A 148 -12.75 -0.42 0.24
N TYR A 149 -12.97 -0.48 1.56
CA TYR A 149 -12.01 -1.09 2.46
C TYR A 149 -12.68 -2.06 3.41
N GLY A 150 -12.14 -3.30 3.43
CA GLY A 150 -12.61 -4.37 4.29
C GLY A 150 -11.61 -4.75 5.37
N ALA A 151 -12.13 -5.02 6.57
CA ALA A 151 -11.39 -5.52 7.71
C ALA A 151 -12.15 -6.66 8.39
N ARG A 152 -11.49 -7.43 9.27
CA ARG A 152 -12.15 -8.53 10.01
C ARG A 152 -13.16 -8.00 11.02
N SER A 153 -12.81 -6.89 11.68
CA SER A 153 -13.61 -6.20 12.68
C SER A 153 -13.37 -4.69 12.60
N LYS A 154 -14.12 -3.90 13.35
CA LYS A 154 -13.92 -2.45 13.45
C LYS A 154 -12.52 -2.09 13.96
N GLU A 155 -12.00 -2.85 14.92
CA GLU A 155 -10.68 -2.62 15.52
C GLU A 155 -9.51 -2.99 14.59
N ASP A 156 -9.79 -3.72 13.49
CA ASP A 156 -8.80 -4.10 12.49
C ASP A 156 -8.66 -3.08 11.34
N PHE A 157 -9.40 -1.96 11.37
CA PHE A 157 -9.19 -0.89 10.40
C PHE A 157 -7.90 -0.12 10.68
N VAL A 158 -6.98 -0.16 9.75
CA VAL A 158 -5.75 0.64 9.76
C VAL A 158 -6.09 2.07 9.36
N ARG A 159 -5.55 3.09 10.03
CA ARG A 159 -5.78 4.52 9.77
C ARG A 159 -7.25 4.92 9.90
N TYR A 160 -7.90 4.44 10.96
CA TYR A 160 -9.33 4.61 11.17
C TYR A 160 -9.79 6.08 11.12
N GLU A 161 -9.01 7.01 11.68
CA GLU A 161 -9.29 8.45 11.63
C GLU A 161 -9.27 8.99 10.18
N GLU A 162 -8.30 8.55 9.35
CA GLU A 162 -8.26 8.96 7.94
C GLU A 162 -9.49 8.44 7.18
N LEU A 163 -9.94 7.23 7.48
CA LEU A 163 -11.10 6.58 6.86
C LEU A 163 -12.44 7.28 7.21
N THR A 164 -12.56 7.82 8.42
CA THR A 164 -13.84 8.34 8.92
C THR A 164 -13.90 9.87 8.97
N GLU A 165 -12.75 10.53 9.18
CA GLU A 165 -12.72 11.96 9.46
C GLU A 165 -11.94 12.80 8.44
N VAL A 166 -11.00 12.19 7.70
CA VAL A 166 -10.14 12.95 6.80
C VAL A 166 -10.54 12.78 5.35
N TRP A 167 -10.52 11.53 4.84
CA TRP A 167 -10.79 11.26 3.42
C TRP A 167 -12.23 11.52 2.99
N PRO A 168 -13.28 11.19 3.79
CA PRO A 168 -14.65 11.47 3.39
C PRO A 168 -14.99 12.97 3.28
N LYS A 169 -14.15 13.84 3.88
CA LYS A 169 -14.32 15.31 3.81
C LYS A 169 -13.64 15.92 2.59
N GLN A 170 -12.88 15.12 1.84
CA GLN A 170 -12.22 15.61 0.63
C GLN A 170 -13.22 15.71 -0.54
N PRO A 171 -13.05 16.68 -1.44
CA PRO A 171 -13.96 16.83 -2.60
C PRO A 171 -14.07 15.54 -3.41
N ASP A 172 -15.29 15.19 -3.85
CA ASP A 172 -15.61 14.03 -4.69
C ASP A 172 -14.96 12.72 -4.23
N THR A 173 -14.85 12.53 -2.90
CA THR A 173 -14.23 11.36 -2.30
C THR A 173 -15.22 10.63 -1.40
N ARG A 174 -15.41 9.34 -1.62
CA ARG A 174 -16.30 8.47 -0.85
C ARG A 174 -15.53 7.30 -0.27
N VAL A 175 -15.82 6.98 0.98
CA VAL A 175 -15.21 5.85 1.70
C VAL A 175 -16.32 4.86 2.09
N HIS A 176 -16.17 3.62 1.68
CA HIS A 176 -17.09 2.51 1.90
C HIS A 176 -16.39 1.45 2.75
N LEU A 177 -16.84 1.28 3.99
CA LEU A 177 -16.23 0.36 4.95
C LEU A 177 -17.09 -0.87 5.15
N THR A 178 -16.45 -2.05 5.24
CA THR A 178 -17.11 -3.31 5.55
C THR A 178 -16.31 -4.14 6.53
N ILE A 179 -17.00 -4.86 7.42
CA ILE A 179 -16.36 -5.85 8.30
C ILE A 179 -16.88 -7.25 7.98
N ASP A 180 -16.05 -8.28 8.24
CA ASP A 180 -16.36 -9.65 7.83
C ASP A 180 -17.63 -10.21 8.51
N LYS A 181 -17.88 -9.82 9.76
CA LYS A 181 -19.00 -10.34 10.59
C LYS A 181 -19.67 -9.22 11.37
N PRO A 182 -20.97 -9.37 11.71
CA PRO A 182 -21.65 -8.41 12.56
C PRO A 182 -20.94 -8.22 13.89
N GLN A 183 -20.88 -6.97 14.33
CA GLN A 183 -20.23 -6.57 15.59
C GLN A 183 -21.08 -5.52 16.28
N GLU A 184 -21.16 -5.56 17.62
CA GLU A 184 -21.86 -4.57 18.42
C GLU A 184 -21.26 -3.17 18.21
N GLY A 185 -22.13 -2.17 18.02
CA GLY A 185 -21.71 -0.79 17.75
C GLY A 185 -21.19 -0.52 16.33
N TRP A 186 -21.24 -1.52 15.43
CA TRP A 186 -20.98 -1.32 14.00
C TRP A 186 -22.29 -1.09 13.23
N THR A 187 -22.37 0.03 12.50
CA THR A 187 -23.55 0.41 11.70
C THR A 187 -23.28 0.41 10.19
N GLY A 188 -22.03 0.16 9.78
CA GLY A 188 -21.62 0.07 8.39
C GLY A 188 -21.97 -1.29 7.77
N ASN A 189 -21.49 -1.53 6.57
CA ASN A 189 -21.70 -2.79 5.86
C ASN A 189 -21.06 -3.99 6.57
N VAL A 190 -21.68 -5.17 6.41
CA VAL A 190 -21.18 -6.45 6.91
C VAL A 190 -21.09 -7.44 5.76
N GLY A 191 -19.93 -8.00 5.55
CA GLY A 191 -19.64 -8.95 4.49
C GLY A 191 -18.26 -8.74 3.89
N PHE A 192 -17.85 -9.70 3.08
CA PHE A 192 -16.56 -9.63 2.40
C PHE A 192 -16.56 -8.60 1.28
N VAL A 193 -15.42 -7.96 1.05
CA VAL A 193 -15.24 -6.92 0.01
C VAL A 193 -15.78 -7.32 -1.37
N PRO A 194 -15.57 -8.55 -1.91
CA PRO A 194 -16.09 -8.91 -3.22
C PRO A 194 -17.63 -8.89 -3.35
N ALA A 195 -18.33 -9.23 -2.27
CA ALA A 195 -19.80 -9.14 -2.23
C ALA A 195 -20.24 -7.67 -2.15
N PHE A 196 -19.61 -6.92 -1.26
CA PHE A 196 -19.92 -5.50 -1.08
C PHE A 196 -19.69 -4.66 -2.34
N LEU A 197 -18.68 -4.99 -3.17
CA LEU A 197 -18.47 -4.32 -4.45
C LEU A 197 -19.68 -4.43 -5.38
N LYS A 198 -20.37 -5.57 -5.41
CA LYS A 198 -21.55 -5.79 -6.24
C LYS A 198 -22.73 -4.95 -5.77
N ASP A 199 -22.86 -4.71 -4.47
CA ASP A 199 -23.92 -3.88 -3.89
C ASP A 199 -23.72 -2.38 -4.17
N LEU A 200 -22.48 -1.95 -4.44
CA LEU A 200 -22.13 -0.55 -4.71
C LEU A 200 -22.31 -0.13 -6.19
N GLU A 201 -22.53 -1.07 -7.08
CA GLU A 201 -22.90 -0.85 -8.51
C GLU A 201 -22.00 0.17 -9.23
N PHE A 202 -20.66 0.05 -9.07
CA PHE A 202 -19.72 0.93 -9.77
C PHE A 202 -19.78 0.76 -11.28
N THR A 203 -19.66 1.88 -11.99
CA THR A 203 -19.58 1.89 -13.47
C THR A 203 -18.16 1.50 -13.93
N PRO A 204 -18.02 0.75 -15.06
CA PRO A 204 -16.74 0.23 -15.51
C PRO A 204 -15.85 1.25 -16.26
N ASP A 205 -16.07 2.54 -16.05
CA ASP A 205 -15.24 3.64 -16.57
C ASP A 205 -14.12 4.06 -15.61
N LYS A 206 -14.16 3.54 -14.38
CA LYS A 206 -13.15 3.82 -13.37
C LYS A 206 -11.87 3.01 -13.58
N THR A 207 -10.74 3.58 -13.18
CA THR A 207 -9.48 2.83 -13.00
C THR A 207 -9.41 2.29 -11.58
N VAL A 208 -9.12 1.01 -11.45
CA VAL A 208 -9.15 0.29 -10.17
C VAL A 208 -7.74 0.06 -9.64
N LEU A 209 -7.55 0.33 -8.35
CA LEU A 209 -6.31 0.03 -7.60
C LEU A 209 -6.68 -0.95 -6.48
N LEU A 210 -6.26 -2.20 -6.60
CA LEU A 210 -6.68 -3.32 -5.75
C LEU A 210 -5.49 -3.89 -4.98
N CYS A 211 -5.57 -3.94 -3.65
CA CYS A 211 -4.53 -4.55 -2.83
C CYS A 211 -5.11 -5.22 -1.57
N GLY A 212 -4.62 -6.40 -1.25
CA GLY A 212 -5.07 -7.17 -0.10
C GLY A 212 -4.66 -8.64 -0.16
N PRO A 213 -5.27 -9.50 0.65
CA PRO A 213 -5.00 -10.94 0.61
C PRO A 213 -5.25 -11.53 -0.79
N PRO A 214 -4.44 -12.50 -1.25
CA PRO A 214 -4.55 -13.08 -2.60
C PRO A 214 -5.95 -13.56 -2.94
N ILE A 215 -6.63 -14.22 -2.01
CA ILE A 215 -8.01 -14.68 -2.22
C ILE A 215 -8.99 -13.52 -2.43
N MET A 216 -8.81 -12.40 -1.71
CA MET A 216 -9.64 -11.21 -1.90
C MET A 216 -9.40 -10.60 -3.29
N ILE A 217 -8.14 -10.46 -3.71
CA ILE A 217 -7.79 -9.95 -5.05
C ILE A 217 -8.46 -10.80 -6.13
N LYS A 218 -8.34 -12.13 -6.05
CA LYS A 218 -8.95 -13.07 -7.00
C LYS A 218 -10.48 -12.89 -7.08
N LEU A 219 -11.15 -12.82 -5.96
CA LEU A 219 -12.62 -12.71 -5.91
C LEU A 219 -13.10 -11.30 -6.30
N CYS A 220 -12.37 -10.24 -5.91
CA CYS A 220 -12.67 -8.88 -6.35
C CYS A 220 -12.51 -8.74 -7.87
N LEU A 221 -11.42 -9.30 -8.43
CA LEU A 221 -11.22 -9.28 -9.89
C LEU A 221 -12.36 -9.98 -10.62
N ALA A 222 -12.80 -11.15 -10.14
CA ALA A 222 -13.94 -11.84 -10.72
C ALA A 222 -15.22 -10.98 -10.67
N ALA A 223 -15.51 -10.33 -9.52
CA ALA A 223 -16.65 -9.43 -9.39
C ALA A 223 -16.56 -8.21 -10.32
N LEU A 224 -15.36 -7.60 -10.44
CA LEU A 224 -15.13 -6.48 -11.35
C LEU A 224 -15.36 -6.86 -12.81
N ILE A 225 -14.88 -8.03 -13.24
CA ILE A 225 -15.12 -8.54 -14.61
C ILE A 225 -16.61 -8.75 -14.86
N GLU A 226 -17.36 -9.32 -13.91
CA GLU A 226 -18.82 -9.46 -14.01
C GLU A 226 -19.53 -8.10 -14.10
N MET A 227 -18.98 -7.03 -13.50
CA MET A 227 -19.48 -5.65 -13.59
C MET A 227 -19.04 -4.94 -14.87
N GLY A 228 -18.26 -5.58 -15.75
CA GLY A 228 -17.83 -5.06 -17.04
C GLY A 228 -16.47 -4.36 -17.06
N PHE A 229 -15.70 -4.38 -15.95
CA PHE A 229 -14.33 -3.89 -15.94
C PHE A 229 -13.41 -4.81 -16.73
N THR A 230 -12.38 -4.26 -17.36
CA THR A 230 -11.32 -5.04 -18.02
C THR A 230 -10.11 -5.22 -17.09
N LYS A 231 -9.29 -6.25 -17.34
CA LYS A 231 -8.11 -6.53 -16.54
C LYS A 231 -7.04 -5.42 -16.63
N GLU A 232 -6.98 -4.74 -17.76
CA GLU A 232 -6.05 -3.62 -18.01
C GLU A 232 -6.39 -2.37 -17.17
N GLN A 233 -7.65 -2.26 -16.71
CA GLN A 233 -8.09 -1.16 -15.83
C GLN A 233 -7.75 -1.42 -14.36
N VAL A 234 -7.39 -2.66 -14.00
CA VAL A 234 -7.18 -3.07 -12.61
C VAL A 234 -5.70 -3.21 -12.33
N TYR A 235 -5.18 -2.30 -11.52
CA TYR A 235 -3.82 -2.35 -10.98
C TYR A 235 -3.82 -3.06 -9.64
N THR A 236 -2.85 -3.95 -9.43
CA THR A 236 -2.64 -4.63 -8.14
C THR A 236 -1.16 -4.65 -7.77
N THR A 237 -0.87 -5.02 -6.53
CA THR A 237 0.50 -5.20 -6.07
C THR A 237 0.76 -6.65 -5.71
N LEU A 238 1.93 -7.15 -6.10
CA LEU A 238 2.42 -8.46 -5.68
C LEU A 238 3.45 -8.32 -4.57
N GLU A 239 3.34 -9.18 -3.56
CA GLU A 239 4.28 -9.26 -2.45
C GLU A 239 5.05 -10.57 -2.51
N LEU A 240 6.38 -10.48 -2.60
CA LEU A 240 7.28 -11.61 -2.49
C LEU A 240 8.45 -11.29 -1.55
N ARG A 241 9.13 -12.34 -1.08
CA ARG A 241 10.31 -12.21 -0.24
C ARG A 241 11.46 -11.55 -1.02
N MET A 242 11.54 -10.23 -0.98
CA MET A 242 12.62 -9.47 -1.58
C MET A 242 13.82 -9.41 -0.62
N LYS A 243 15.04 -9.56 -1.16
CA LYS A 243 16.29 -9.46 -0.41
C LYS A 243 17.19 -8.35 -0.94
N CYS A 244 17.54 -8.37 -2.22
CA CYS A 244 18.42 -7.34 -2.79
C CYS A 244 17.68 -6.05 -3.15
N GLY A 245 16.41 -6.12 -3.57
CA GLY A 245 15.63 -4.97 -4.05
C GLY A 245 15.92 -4.56 -5.50
N VAL A 246 16.92 -5.16 -6.17
CA VAL A 246 17.46 -4.71 -7.46
C VAL A 246 17.55 -5.82 -8.53
N GLY A 247 16.76 -6.88 -8.40
CA GLY A 247 16.66 -7.95 -9.40
C GLY A 247 17.89 -8.88 -9.51
N LYS A 248 18.80 -8.92 -8.51
CA LYS A 248 20.04 -9.71 -8.57
C LYS A 248 19.97 -11.08 -7.89
N CYS A 249 19.25 -11.19 -6.77
CA CYS A 249 19.32 -12.40 -5.93
C CYS A 249 18.34 -13.51 -6.35
N GLY A 250 17.35 -13.25 -7.22
CA GLY A 250 16.37 -14.22 -7.68
C GLY A 250 15.25 -14.57 -6.68
N ARG A 251 15.25 -14.03 -5.45
CA ARG A 251 14.28 -14.44 -4.40
C ARG A 251 12.84 -14.02 -4.67
N CYS A 252 12.65 -12.97 -5.46
CA CYS A 252 11.34 -12.41 -5.79
C CYS A 252 10.97 -12.62 -7.27
N ASN A 253 11.51 -13.66 -7.92
CA ASN A 253 11.13 -13.93 -9.28
C ASN A 253 9.78 -14.65 -9.37
N ILE A 254 9.01 -14.30 -10.41
CA ILE A 254 7.83 -15.03 -10.88
C ILE A 254 8.05 -15.23 -12.38
N GLY A 255 8.28 -16.46 -12.80
CA GLY A 255 8.67 -16.74 -14.17
C GLY A 255 9.89 -15.92 -14.59
N LYS A 256 9.72 -15.01 -15.55
CA LYS A 256 10.79 -14.13 -16.09
C LYS A 256 10.85 -12.75 -15.41
N LYS A 257 9.92 -12.44 -14.49
CA LYS A 257 9.82 -11.13 -13.82
C LYS A 257 10.43 -11.19 -12.42
N TYR A 258 11.01 -10.07 -12.00
CA TYR A 258 11.44 -9.85 -10.61
C TYR A 258 10.57 -8.79 -9.97
N VAL A 259 9.79 -9.13 -8.95
CA VAL A 259 8.85 -8.20 -8.31
C VAL A 259 9.54 -6.93 -7.79
N CYS A 260 10.78 -7.02 -7.33
CA CYS A 260 11.54 -5.85 -6.86
C CYS A 260 12.04 -4.92 -7.96
N LYS A 261 11.91 -5.29 -9.23
CA LYS A 261 12.39 -4.53 -10.38
C LYS A 261 11.27 -4.25 -11.39
N ASP A 262 10.52 -5.30 -11.76
CA ASP A 262 9.46 -5.24 -12.77
C ASP A 262 8.10 -4.90 -12.14
N GLY A 263 7.94 -5.13 -10.83
CA GLY A 263 6.82 -4.79 -9.95
C GLY A 263 7.26 -3.82 -8.84
N PRO A 264 6.54 -3.75 -7.72
CA PRO A 264 5.42 -4.61 -7.29
C PRO A 264 4.09 -4.36 -7.99
N VAL A 265 3.91 -3.25 -8.69
CA VAL A 265 2.66 -2.85 -9.32
C VAL A 265 2.54 -3.51 -10.69
N PHE A 266 1.43 -4.20 -10.93
CA PHE A 266 1.09 -4.83 -12.20
C PHE A 266 -0.38 -4.56 -12.52
N THR A 267 -0.73 -4.52 -13.80
CA THR A 267 -2.13 -4.64 -14.22
C THR A 267 -2.54 -6.13 -14.21
N CYS A 268 -3.83 -6.40 -14.01
CA CYS A 268 -4.28 -7.79 -13.87
C CYS A 268 -4.15 -8.61 -15.16
N ASP A 269 -4.10 -7.99 -16.35
CA ASP A 269 -3.75 -8.67 -17.60
C ASP A 269 -2.29 -9.12 -17.62
N GLN A 270 -1.37 -8.33 -17.05
CA GLN A 270 0.04 -8.73 -16.93
C GLN A 270 0.24 -9.94 -16.03
N LEU A 271 -0.65 -10.18 -15.06
CA LEU A 271 -0.60 -11.36 -14.20
C LEU A 271 -0.93 -12.65 -14.98
N ASP A 272 -1.78 -12.58 -16.00
CA ASP A 272 -2.10 -13.73 -16.85
C ASP A 272 -0.89 -14.26 -17.65
N GLU A 273 0.13 -13.40 -17.86
CA GLU A 273 1.39 -13.79 -18.51
C GLU A 273 2.38 -14.47 -17.56
N MET A 274 2.07 -14.50 -16.26
CA MET A 274 2.92 -15.09 -15.23
C MET A 274 2.47 -16.51 -14.90
N PRO A 275 3.40 -17.39 -14.44
CA PRO A 275 3.00 -18.70 -13.94
C PRO A 275 2.08 -18.58 -12.72
N ASP A 276 1.20 -19.58 -12.50
CA ASP A 276 0.24 -19.65 -11.37
C ASP A 276 0.92 -19.80 -9.98
N GLU A 277 2.07 -19.17 -9.77
CA GLU A 277 2.88 -19.27 -8.54
C GLU A 277 2.73 -18.07 -7.60
N TYR A 278 1.79 -17.15 -7.86
CA TYR A 278 1.57 -15.93 -7.08
C TYR A 278 0.22 -15.90 -6.34
#